data_c371ec9abe976829661041abef9a23e5
#
_entry.id   c371ec9abe976829661041abef9a23e5
#
_cell.length_a   1.000
_cell.length_b   1.000
_cell.length_c   1.000
_cell.angle_alpha   90.00
_cell.angle_beta   90.00
_cell.angle_gamma   90.00
#
_symmetry.space_group_name_H-M   'P 1'
#
loop_
_entity.id
_entity.type
_entity.pdbx_description
1 polymer ?
#
loop_
_entity_poly.entity_id
_entity_poly.type
_entity_poly.pdbx_seq_one_letter_code
_entity_poly.pdbx_strand_id
1 'polypeptide(L)'
;MSTAALPSLISRADLAGLGLSRHRLYAMARTGELEQIAPGFYARPGELDDTTASWASISLRKPSATICLLSALSLHELTDEIPQETDIAVPRGERTLATSFTPIRWHSFDRTTFDLGRTQHRLTDEGLTIGLYSSERTIIDVFRLRHDIGADIANEALKRWLRRRGSAPAGLLDLARSFPQALPALRSTLQILL
;
A
#
# COMPACT_ATOMS: atom_id res chain seq x y z
N MET A 1 -14.87 -19.46 -25.32
CA MET A 1 -14.16 -18.17 -25.18
C MET A 1 -12.83 -18.49 -24.54
N SER A 2 -11.73 -18.03 -25.14
CA SER A 2 -10.38 -18.24 -24.60
C SER A 2 -10.23 -17.40 -23.33
N THR A 3 -9.60 -17.96 -22.28
CA THR A 3 -9.25 -17.26 -21.03
C THR A 3 -8.44 -15.98 -21.25
N ALA A 4 -7.78 -15.82 -22.41
CA ALA A 4 -7.00 -14.64 -22.77
C ALA A 4 -7.83 -13.34 -22.97
N ALA A 5 -9.17 -13.43 -23.01
CA ALA A 5 -10.06 -12.27 -23.17
C ALA A 5 -10.72 -11.80 -21.85
N LEU A 6 -10.37 -12.44 -20.72
CA LEU A 6 -10.91 -12.07 -19.40
C LEU A 6 -10.07 -10.94 -18.78
N PRO A 7 -10.67 -10.04 -17.98
CA PRO A 7 -9.92 -9.02 -17.22
C PRO A 7 -8.95 -9.67 -16.23
N SER A 8 -7.95 -8.90 -15.79
CA SER A 8 -6.94 -9.39 -14.83
C SER A 8 -7.56 -9.77 -13.48
N LEU A 9 -8.66 -9.11 -13.09
CA LEU A 9 -9.45 -9.43 -11.91
C LEU A 9 -10.92 -9.57 -12.28
N ILE A 10 -11.56 -10.66 -11.84
CA ILE A 10 -12.95 -10.99 -12.10
C ILE A 10 -13.71 -11.01 -10.79
N SER A 11 -14.77 -10.23 -10.67
CA SER A 11 -15.73 -10.32 -9.56
C SER A 11 -16.97 -11.11 -9.94
N ARG A 12 -17.75 -11.52 -8.93
CA ARG A 12 -19.07 -12.12 -9.20
C ARG A 12 -20.04 -11.16 -9.89
N ALA A 13 -19.86 -9.85 -9.74
CA ALA A 13 -20.69 -8.84 -10.38
C ALA A 13 -20.44 -8.76 -11.89
N ASP A 14 -19.21 -9.07 -12.33
CA ASP A 14 -18.79 -8.96 -13.73
C ASP A 14 -19.28 -10.13 -14.60
N LEU A 15 -19.74 -11.23 -13.98
CA LEU A 15 -20.08 -12.49 -14.67
C LEU A 15 -21.08 -12.31 -15.80
N ALA A 16 -22.12 -11.49 -15.58
CA ALA A 16 -23.15 -11.26 -16.59
C ALA A 16 -22.57 -10.56 -17.83
N GLY A 17 -21.72 -9.54 -17.63
CA GLY A 17 -21.03 -8.82 -18.71
C GLY A 17 -20.01 -9.69 -19.47
N LEU A 18 -19.42 -10.68 -18.77
CA LEU A 18 -18.44 -11.61 -19.36
C LEU A 18 -19.08 -12.86 -19.98
N GLY A 19 -20.42 -13.01 -19.91
CA GLY A 19 -21.11 -14.20 -20.38
C GLY A 19 -20.75 -15.47 -19.61
N LEU A 20 -20.31 -15.33 -18.35
CA LEU A 20 -19.92 -16.42 -17.48
C LEU A 20 -21.03 -16.75 -16.47
N SER A 21 -21.31 -18.04 -16.28
CA SER A 21 -22.14 -18.50 -15.17
C SER A 21 -21.31 -18.69 -13.89
N ARG A 22 -21.95 -18.63 -12.72
CA ARG A 22 -21.30 -18.95 -11.44
C ARG A 22 -20.71 -20.36 -11.44
N HIS A 23 -21.44 -21.33 -12.03
CA HIS A 23 -20.98 -22.71 -12.14
C HIS A 23 -19.66 -22.78 -12.95
N ARG A 24 -19.59 -22.06 -14.08
CA ARG A 24 -18.37 -22.00 -14.91
C ARG A 24 -17.21 -21.37 -14.16
N LEU A 25 -17.44 -20.23 -13.45
CA LEU A 25 -16.43 -19.58 -12.62
C LEU A 25 -15.83 -20.55 -11.59
N TYR A 26 -16.68 -21.27 -10.84
CA TYR A 26 -16.22 -22.25 -9.85
C TYR A 26 -15.51 -23.46 -10.47
N ALA A 27 -15.96 -23.89 -11.66
CA ALA A 27 -15.27 -24.95 -12.39
C ALA A 27 -13.86 -24.50 -12.77
N MET A 28 -13.69 -23.29 -13.32
CA MET A 28 -12.39 -22.72 -13.67
C MET A 28 -11.47 -22.56 -12.45
N ALA A 29 -12.01 -22.14 -11.31
CA ALA A 29 -11.23 -22.06 -10.06
C ALA A 29 -10.79 -23.45 -9.57
N ARG A 30 -11.64 -24.47 -9.73
CA ARG A 30 -11.29 -25.85 -9.33
C ARG A 30 -10.28 -26.51 -10.26
N THR A 31 -10.29 -26.18 -11.55
CA THR A 31 -9.33 -26.69 -12.54
C THR A 31 -8.01 -25.92 -12.57
N GLY A 32 -7.89 -24.83 -11.80
CA GLY A 32 -6.69 -23.99 -11.80
C GLY A 32 -6.61 -23.01 -12.99
N GLU A 33 -7.66 -22.89 -13.80
CA GLU A 33 -7.76 -21.86 -14.85
C GLU A 33 -7.89 -20.44 -14.25
N LEU A 34 -8.41 -20.35 -13.02
CA LEU A 34 -8.47 -19.15 -12.21
C LEU A 34 -8.04 -19.47 -10.79
N GLU A 35 -7.45 -18.49 -10.10
CA GLU A 35 -7.15 -18.54 -8.68
C GLU A 35 -8.02 -17.54 -7.91
N GLN A 36 -8.41 -17.91 -6.70
CA GLN A 36 -9.22 -17.03 -5.86
C GLN A 36 -8.31 -16.08 -5.07
N ILE A 37 -8.35 -14.80 -5.42
CA ILE A 37 -7.57 -13.75 -4.77
C ILE A 37 -8.22 -13.29 -3.45
N ALA A 38 -9.55 -13.17 -3.46
CA ALA A 38 -10.35 -12.83 -2.28
C ALA A 38 -11.75 -13.45 -2.41
N PRO A 39 -12.57 -13.51 -1.34
CA PRO A 39 -13.93 -13.98 -1.41
C PRO A 39 -14.74 -13.30 -2.52
N GLY A 40 -15.05 -14.04 -3.58
CA GLY A 40 -15.81 -13.56 -4.74
C GLY A 40 -14.98 -12.86 -5.82
N PHE A 41 -13.65 -12.82 -5.68
CA PHE A 41 -12.72 -12.25 -6.65
C PHE A 41 -11.71 -13.29 -7.12
N TYR A 42 -11.45 -13.32 -8.41
CA TYR A 42 -10.63 -14.32 -9.08
C TYR A 42 -9.72 -13.66 -10.10
N ALA A 43 -8.53 -14.21 -10.30
CA ALA A 43 -7.58 -13.80 -11.34
C ALA A 43 -7.10 -15.02 -12.12
N ARG A 44 -6.48 -14.79 -13.28
CA ARG A 44 -5.73 -15.85 -13.95
C ARG A 44 -4.42 -16.12 -13.19
N PRO A 45 -3.97 -17.37 -13.09
CA PRO A 45 -2.67 -17.68 -12.51
C PRO A 45 -1.55 -16.90 -13.21
N GLY A 46 -0.70 -16.25 -12.40
CA GLY A 46 0.42 -15.44 -12.90
C GLY A 46 0.06 -14.08 -13.50
N GLU A 47 -1.21 -13.68 -13.48
CA GLU A 47 -1.63 -12.32 -13.91
C GLU A 47 -1.21 -11.25 -12.90
N LEU A 48 -1.25 -11.58 -11.64
CA LEU A 48 -0.77 -10.76 -10.53
C LEU A 48 0.41 -11.46 -9.88
N ASP A 49 1.49 -10.73 -9.61
CA ASP A 49 2.54 -11.23 -8.73
C ASP A 49 2.00 -11.39 -7.29
N ASP A 50 2.70 -12.17 -6.46
CA ASP A 50 2.24 -12.49 -5.10
C ASP A 50 2.01 -11.24 -4.23
N THR A 51 2.81 -10.21 -4.42
CA THR A 51 2.67 -8.94 -3.69
C THR A 51 1.41 -8.20 -4.12
N THR A 52 1.22 -8.04 -5.42
CA THR A 52 0.03 -7.40 -6.00
C THR A 52 -1.24 -8.19 -5.66
N ALA A 53 -1.22 -9.52 -5.73
CA ALA A 53 -2.32 -10.39 -5.32
C ALA A 53 -2.66 -10.22 -3.83
N SER A 54 -1.65 -10.12 -2.98
CA SER A 54 -1.82 -9.85 -1.55
C SER A 54 -2.48 -8.49 -1.30
N TRP A 55 -2.00 -7.44 -1.95
CA TRP A 55 -2.56 -6.09 -1.84
C TRP A 55 -3.97 -6.00 -2.39
N ALA A 56 -4.26 -6.66 -3.51
CA ALA A 56 -5.60 -6.76 -4.09
C ALA A 56 -6.56 -7.45 -3.11
N SER A 57 -6.16 -8.61 -2.56
CA SER A 57 -6.94 -9.32 -1.55
C SER A 57 -7.25 -8.46 -0.33
N ILE A 58 -6.26 -7.69 0.14
CA ILE A 58 -6.41 -6.79 1.29
C ILE A 58 -7.34 -5.63 0.93
N SER A 59 -7.10 -4.93 -0.17
CA SER A 59 -7.89 -3.77 -0.60
C SER A 59 -9.37 -4.09 -0.77
N LEU A 60 -9.69 -5.22 -1.41
CA LEU A 60 -11.05 -5.69 -1.64
C LEU A 60 -11.81 -6.00 -0.34
N ARG A 61 -11.10 -6.43 0.70
CA ARG A 61 -11.68 -6.82 2.00
C ARG A 61 -11.61 -5.70 3.04
N LYS A 62 -10.70 -4.75 2.86
CA LYS A 62 -10.41 -3.64 3.78
C LYS A 62 -9.98 -2.39 3.02
N PRO A 63 -10.95 -1.58 2.54
CA PRO A 63 -10.65 -0.35 1.77
C PRO A 63 -9.85 0.71 2.54
N SER A 64 -9.83 0.65 3.87
CA SER A 64 -9.00 1.52 4.73
C SER A 64 -7.52 1.14 4.72
N ALA A 65 -7.15 -0.09 4.31
CA ALA A 65 -5.77 -0.53 4.29
C ALA A 65 -4.89 0.42 3.46
N THR A 66 -3.74 0.81 4.02
CA THR A 66 -2.87 1.80 3.42
C THR A 66 -1.42 1.38 3.56
N ILE A 67 -0.70 1.24 2.45
CA ILE A 67 0.73 0.95 2.43
C ILE A 67 1.47 2.11 3.10
N CYS A 68 2.38 1.80 4.02
CA CYS A 68 3.07 2.78 4.86
C CYS A 68 4.54 2.43 5.08
N LEU A 69 5.24 3.26 5.83
CA LEU A 69 6.59 3.05 6.34
C LEU A 69 7.58 2.57 5.26
N LEU A 70 8.33 1.48 5.52
CA LEU A 70 9.38 1.00 4.62
C LEU A 70 8.84 0.59 3.25
N SER A 71 7.67 -0.05 3.21
CA SER A 71 7.03 -0.42 1.94
C SER A 71 6.60 0.80 1.12
N ALA A 72 6.10 1.86 1.77
CA ALA A 72 5.80 3.11 1.07
C ALA A 72 7.08 3.86 0.65
N LEU A 73 8.16 3.85 1.46
CA LEU A 73 9.46 4.39 1.06
C LEU A 73 9.99 3.69 -0.19
N SER A 74 9.89 2.36 -0.26
CA SER A 74 10.32 1.57 -1.42
C SER A 74 9.51 1.92 -2.67
N LEU A 75 8.18 1.99 -2.58
CA LEU A 75 7.31 2.43 -3.69
C LEU A 75 7.59 3.86 -4.15
N HIS A 76 7.99 4.72 -3.25
CA HIS A 76 8.40 6.08 -3.56
C HIS A 76 9.88 6.19 -3.95
N GLU A 77 10.64 5.09 -4.05
CA GLU A 77 12.09 5.11 -4.36
C GLU A 77 12.91 5.99 -3.39
N LEU A 78 12.49 6.04 -2.12
CA LEU A 78 13.15 6.82 -1.07
C LEU A 78 14.10 5.98 -0.22
N THR A 79 14.24 4.70 -0.50
CA THR A 79 15.16 3.76 0.13
C THR A 79 15.63 2.70 -0.85
N ASP A 80 16.80 2.10 -0.61
CA ASP A 80 17.26 0.88 -1.31
C ASP A 80 16.95 -0.38 -0.50
N GLU A 81 16.42 -0.21 0.72
CA GLU A 81 16.02 -1.35 1.54
C GLU A 81 14.84 -2.08 0.90
N ILE A 82 14.96 -3.39 0.82
CA ILE A 82 13.90 -4.28 0.31
C ILE A 82 13.06 -4.77 1.49
N PRO A 83 11.78 -4.34 1.60
CA PRO A 83 10.93 -4.80 2.69
C PRO A 83 10.74 -6.32 2.67
N GLN A 84 10.98 -7.00 3.78
CA GLN A 84 10.73 -8.45 3.92
C GLN A 84 9.24 -8.76 4.12
N GLU A 85 8.50 -7.79 4.59
CA GLU A 85 7.05 -7.82 4.80
C GLU A 85 6.45 -6.53 4.26
N THR A 86 5.21 -6.55 3.82
CA THR A 86 4.53 -5.29 3.48
C THR A 86 4.00 -4.60 4.72
N ASP A 87 4.44 -3.36 4.96
CA ASP A 87 3.90 -2.50 6.02
C ASP A 87 2.56 -1.90 5.61
N ILE A 88 1.48 -2.28 6.30
CA ILE A 88 0.12 -1.77 6.03
C ILE A 88 -0.48 -1.16 7.29
N ALA A 89 -0.91 0.10 7.19
CA ALA A 89 -1.63 0.80 8.23
C ALA A 89 -3.14 0.60 8.10
N VAL A 90 -3.80 0.53 9.26
CA VAL A 90 -5.26 0.62 9.41
C VAL A 90 -5.62 1.62 10.51
N PRO A 91 -6.80 2.23 10.49
CA PRO A 91 -7.27 3.08 11.58
C PRO A 91 -7.29 2.34 12.91
N ARG A 92 -6.88 3.00 13.99
CA ARG A 92 -6.87 2.42 15.32
C ARG A 92 -8.25 1.86 15.70
N GLY A 93 -8.26 0.62 16.19
CA GLY A 93 -9.47 -0.11 16.55
C GLY A 93 -10.08 -0.93 15.40
N GLU A 94 -9.53 -0.87 14.20
CA GLU A 94 -9.90 -1.80 13.13
C GLU A 94 -9.15 -3.12 13.27
N ARG A 95 -9.85 -4.22 12.97
CA ARG A 95 -9.24 -5.56 12.95
C ARG A 95 -8.37 -5.73 11.71
N THR A 96 -7.24 -6.38 11.88
CA THR A 96 -6.36 -6.83 10.79
C THR A 96 -6.94 -8.04 10.07
N LEU A 97 -6.41 -8.34 8.89
CA LEU A 97 -6.79 -9.51 8.10
C LEU A 97 -5.68 -10.56 8.15
N ALA A 98 -6.06 -11.83 8.17
CA ALA A 98 -5.14 -12.89 7.81
C ALA A 98 -4.90 -12.85 6.29
N THR A 99 -3.65 -12.96 5.88
CA THR A 99 -3.21 -12.96 4.48
C THR A 99 -2.53 -14.29 4.16
N SER A 100 -2.60 -14.72 2.91
CA SER A 100 -2.09 -16.01 2.46
C SER A 100 -1.03 -15.95 1.36
N PHE A 101 -0.83 -14.79 0.72
CA PHE A 101 0.13 -14.66 -0.38
C PHE A 101 1.52 -14.22 0.11
N THR A 102 1.60 -13.05 0.79
CA THR A 102 2.87 -12.51 1.28
C THR A 102 2.76 -12.07 2.75
N PRO A 103 3.89 -12.03 3.49
CA PRO A 103 3.90 -11.52 4.86
C PRO A 103 3.47 -10.05 4.94
N ILE A 104 2.60 -9.73 5.90
CA ILE A 104 2.10 -8.37 6.15
C ILE A 104 2.36 -7.98 7.60
N ARG A 105 3.01 -6.84 7.79
CA ARG A 105 3.16 -6.17 9.09
C ARG A 105 2.08 -5.10 9.22
N TRP A 106 1.16 -5.31 10.14
CA TRP A 106 0.05 -4.39 10.37
C TRP A 106 0.41 -3.31 11.37
N HIS A 107 0.06 -2.06 11.03
CA HIS A 107 0.23 -0.89 11.88
C HIS A 107 -1.11 -0.26 12.21
N SER A 108 -1.29 0.15 13.48
CA SER A 108 -2.52 0.82 13.94
C SER A 108 -2.24 2.31 14.10
N PHE A 109 -2.74 3.12 13.18
CA PHE A 109 -2.53 4.57 13.18
C PHE A 109 -3.75 5.32 13.73
N ASP A 110 -3.50 6.50 14.28
CA ASP A 110 -4.54 7.32 14.88
C ASP A 110 -5.57 7.76 13.84
N ARG A 111 -6.87 7.66 14.20
CA ARG A 111 -7.99 7.96 13.30
C ARG A 111 -8.02 9.43 12.86
N THR A 112 -7.61 10.35 13.73
CA THR A 112 -7.68 11.80 13.42
C THR A 112 -6.67 12.22 12.36
N THR A 113 -5.57 11.49 12.24
CA THR A 113 -4.50 11.77 11.28
C THR A 113 -4.38 10.72 10.17
N PHE A 114 -5.25 9.69 10.18
CA PHE A 114 -5.14 8.56 9.27
C PHE A 114 -5.19 8.97 7.79
N ASP A 115 -6.13 9.83 7.43
CA ASP A 115 -6.34 10.24 6.03
C ASP A 115 -5.39 11.37 5.57
N LEU A 116 -4.63 11.98 6.48
CA LEU A 116 -3.68 13.03 6.12
C LEU A 116 -2.54 12.45 5.27
N GLY A 117 -2.39 12.95 4.04
CA GLY A 117 -1.40 12.49 3.07
C GLY A 117 -1.68 11.09 2.52
N ARG A 118 -2.90 10.56 2.66
CA ARG A 118 -3.33 9.30 2.06
C ARG A 118 -3.69 9.51 0.59
N THR A 119 -3.12 8.68 -0.27
CA THR A 119 -3.36 8.63 -1.71
C THR A 119 -3.80 7.23 -2.12
N GLN A 120 -3.86 6.94 -3.42
CA GLN A 120 -4.19 5.63 -3.97
C GLN A 120 -3.04 5.10 -4.83
N HIS A 121 -2.68 3.85 -4.64
CA HIS A 121 -1.76 3.10 -5.50
C HIS A 121 -2.55 2.15 -6.39
N ARG A 122 -2.33 2.22 -7.69
CA ARG A 122 -3.04 1.39 -8.67
C ARG A 122 -2.45 -0.01 -8.71
N LEU A 123 -3.32 -1.03 -8.65
CA LEU A 123 -2.94 -2.44 -8.63
C LEU A 123 -3.22 -3.15 -9.96
N THR A 124 -4.30 -2.78 -10.65
CA THR A 124 -4.69 -3.41 -11.92
C THR A 124 -5.09 -2.37 -12.94
N ASP A 125 -5.08 -2.76 -14.22
CA ASP A 125 -5.47 -1.88 -15.32
C ASP A 125 -6.95 -1.50 -15.26
N GLU A 126 -7.80 -2.34 -14.68
CA GLU A 126 -9.21 -2.08 -14.46
C GLU A 126 -9.49 -1.08 -13.33
N GLY A 127 -8.43 -0.61 -12.66
CA GLY A 127 -8.53 0.48 -11.69
C GLY A 127 -8.70 0.05 -10.24
N LEU A 128 -8.44 -1.21 -9.88
CA LEU A 128 -8.33 -1.58 -8.47
C LEU A 128 -7.16 -0.82 -7.84
N THR A 129 -7.37 -0.27 -6.66
CA THR A 129 -6.36 0.49 -5.91
C THR A 129 -6.26 0.03 -4.46
N ILE A 130 -5.13 0.32 -3.83
CA ILE A 130 -4.93 0.26 -2.37
C ILE A 130 -4.48 1.63 -1.87
N GLY A 131 -4.78 1.97 -0.62
CA GLY A 131 -4.25 3.18 0.00
C GLY A 131 -2.72 3.16 0.01
N LEU A 132 -2.11 4.35 -0.21
CA LEU A 132 -0.67 4.57 -0.09
C LEU A 132 -0.47 5.94 0.56
N TYR A 133 0.38 6.04 1.57
CA TYR A 133 0.78 7.34 2.07
C TYR A 133 1.71 8.05 1.10
N SER A 134 1.52 9.37 0.93
CA SER A 134 2.39 10.20 0.11
C SER A 134 3.84 10.18 0.62
N SER A 135 4.78 10.59 -0.21
CA SER A 135 6.20 10.66 0.16
C SER A 135 6.42 11.49 1.42
N GLU A 136 5.75 12.65 1.52
CA GLU A 136 5.84 13.56 2.66
C GLU A 136 5.29 12.92 3.94
N ARG A 137 4.10 12.30 3.84
CA ARG A 137 3.50 11.59 4.97
C ARG A 137 4.36 10.40 5.39
N THR A 138 4.90 9.65 4.45
CA THR A 138 5.77 8.52 4.74
C THR A 138 7.05 8.95 5.45
N ILE A 139 7.69 10.05 5.02
CA ILE A 139 8.84 10.64 5.73
C ILE A 139 8.47 11.02 7.17
N ILE A 140 7.34 11.68 7.37
CA ILE A 140 6.87 12.04 8.73
C ILE A 140 6.70 10.78 9.59
N ASP A 141 6.09 9.72 9.05
CA ASP A 141 5.85 8.50 9.81
C ASP A 141 7.14 7.77 10.17
N VAL A 142 8.13 7.69 9.27
CA VAL A 142 9.43 7.08 9.61
C VAL A 142 10.23 7.92 10.59
N PHE A 143 10.13 9.26 10.56
CA PHE A 143 10.71 10.12 11.60
C PHE A 143 10.02 9.94 12.96
N ARG A 144 8.70 9.74 12.98
CA ARG A 144 7.93 9.46 14.18
C ARG A 144 8.31 8.12 14.81
N LEU A 145 8.55 7.12 13.98
CA LEU A 145 8.84 5.73 14.36
C LEU A 145 10.33 5.37 14.18
N ARG A 146 11.23 6.35 14.14
CA ARG A 146 12.65 6.17 13.85
C ARG A 146 13.39 5.24 14.83
N HIS A 147 12.86 5.04 16.03
CA HIS A 147 13.43 4.12 17.02
C HIS A 147 13.15 2.66 16.65
N ASP A 148 12.09 2.40 15.88
CA ASP A 148 11.69 1.06 15.43
C ASP A 148 12.19 0.77 14.01
N ILE A 149 12.16 1.79 13.13
CA ILE A 149 12.51 1.67 11.70
C ILE A 149 14.01 1.86 11.45
N GLY A 150 14.66 2.70 12.24
CA GLY A 150 16.04 3.16 12.05
C GLY A 150 16.09 4.66 11.72
N ALA A 151 16.93 5.39 12.46
CA ALA A 151 17.11 6.83 12.23
C ALA A 151 17.87 7.11 10.92
N ASP A 152 18.74 6.23 10.53
CA ASP A 152 19.50 6.23 9.27
C ASP A 152 18.57 6.11 8.05
N ILE A 153 17.62 5.20 8.08
CA ILE A 153 16.58 5.06 7.03
C ILE A 153 15.76 6.35 6.90
N ALA A 154 15.31 6.92 8.03
CA ALA A 154 14.54 8.15 8.02
C ALA A 154 15.35 9.32 7.42
N ASN A 155 16.62 9.48 7.81
CA ASN A 155 17.50 10.53 7.32
C ASN A 155 17.82 10.34 5.82
N GLU A 156 18.09 9.12 5.38
CA GLU A 156 18.36 8.85 3.96
C GLU A 156 17.12 9.10 3.09
N ALA A 157 15.94 8.70 3.55
CA ALA A 157 14.68 8.97 2.86
C ALA A 157 14.44 10.47 2.69
N LEU A 158 14.69 11.27 3.73
CA LEU A 158 14.59 12.74 3.66
C LEU A 158 15.60 13.33 2.68
N LYS A 159 16.87 12.89 2.70
CA LYS A 159 17.90 13.33 1.75
C LYS A 159 17.51 13.05 0.30
N ARG A 160 17.02 11.83 0.01
CA ARG A 160 16.56 11.46 -1.32
C ARG A 160 15.37 12.30 -1.76
N TRP A 161 14.41 12.52 -0.88
CA TRP A 161 13.26 13.37 -1.17
C TRP A 161 13.66 14.81 -1.47
N LEU A 162 14.56 15.41 -0.68
CA LEU A 162 15.07 16.79 -0.90
C LEU A 162 15.76 16.98 -2.26
N ARG A 163 16.37 15.93 -2.82
CA ARG A 163 17.01 15.97 -4.15
C ARG A 163 16.00 15.92 -5.29
N ARG A 164 14.75 15.61 -5.02
CA ARG A 164 13.72 15.53 -6.05
C ARG A 164 13.26 16.91 -6.47
N ARG A 165 13.04 17.07 -7.77
CA ARG A 165 12.46 18.29 -8.31
C ARG A 165 11.04 18.48 -7.77
N GLY A 166 10.73 19.64 -7.23
CA GLY A 166 9.41 19.97 -6.68
C GLY A 166 9.24 19.64 -5.19
N SER A 167 10.27 19.11 -4.51
CA SER A 167 10.24 18.94 -3.04
C SER A 167 10.09 20.29 -2.35
N ALA A 168 9.11 20.41 -1.46
CA ALA A 168 8.80 21.63 -0.74
C ALA A 168 8.95 21.42 0.79
N PRO A 169 10.14 21.71 1.38
CA PRO A 169 10.37 21.52 2.81
C PRO A 169 9.35 22.24 3.70
N ALA A 170 8.87 23.41 3.28
CA ALA A 170 7.82 24.12 4.02
C ALA A 170 6.52 23.32 4.08
N GLY A 171 6.07 22.74 2.97
CA GLY A 171 4.86 21.90 2.93
C GLY A 171 5.01 20.62 3.76
N LEU A 172 6.21 20.01 3.75
CA LEU A 172 6.51 18.86 4.61
C LEU A 172 6.40 19.23 6.11
N LEU A 173 6.95 20.38 6.51
CA LEU A 173 6.87 20.87 7.89
C LEU A 173 5.44 21.26 8.27
N ASP A 174 4.65 21.83 7.36
CA ASP A 174 3.25 22.15 7.62
C ASP A 174 2.42 20.88 7.88
N LEU A 175 2.59 19.84 7.06
CA LEU A 175 1.95 18.54 7.31
C LEU A 175 2.44 17.92 8.64
N ALA A 176 3.73 18.04 8.95
CA ALA A 176 4.34 17.49 10.17
C ALA A 176 3.81 18.13 11.46
N ARG A 177 3.16 19.30 11.41
CA ARG A 177 2.48 19.92 12.59
C ARG A 177 1.39 19.03 13.17
N SER A 178 0.74 18.21 12.33
CA SER A 178 -0.24 17.23 12.77
C SER A 178 0.39 16.00 13.45
N PHE A 179 1.73 15.91 13.47
CA PHE A 179 2.51 14.78 14.00
C PHE A 179 3.59 15.28 14.96
N PRO A 180 3.23 15.76 16.16
CA PRO A 180 4.16 16.43 17.08
C PRO A 180 5.37 15.58 17.48
N GLN A 181 5.26 14.26 17.45
CA GLN A 181 6.36 13.34 17.74
C GLN A 181 7.46 13.32 16.65
N ALA A 182 7.10 13.61 15.38
CA ALA A 182 8.05 13.68 14.27
C ALA A 182 8.72 15.05 14.15
N LEU A 183 7.97 16.12 14.41
CA LEU A 183 8.32 17.50 14.06
C LEU A 183 9.68 17.99 14.59
N PRO A 184 10.07 17.74 15.86
CA PRO A 184 11.37 18.23 16.35
C PRO A 184 12.55 17.60 15.61
N ALA A 185 12.57 16.28 15.46
CA ALA A 185 13.64 15.56 14.77
C ALA A 185 13.70 15.92 13.29
N LEU A 186 12.56 15.97 12.62
CA LEU A 186 12.46 16.35 11.21
C LEU A 186 12.99 17.77 10.98
N ARG A 187 12.59 18.73 11.83
CA ARG A 187 13.07 20.11 11.75
C ARG A 187 14.59 20.22 11.96
N SER A 188 15.11 19.54 12.98
CA SER A 188 16.55 19.51 13.26
C SER A 188 17.35 18.93 12.08
N THR A 189 16.87 17.82 11.50
CA THR A 189 17.54 17.21 10.34
C THR A 189 17.47 18.13 9.12
N LEU A 190 16.35 18.79 8.85
CA LEU A 190 16.23 19.75 7.74
C LEU A 190 17.20 20.93 7.90
N GLN A 191 17.39 21.45 9.12
CA GLN A 191 18.35 22.55 9.38
C GLN A 191 19.80 22.16 9.08
N ILE A 192 20.13 20.88 9.12
CA ILE A 192 21.48 20.38 8.80
C ILE A 192 21.63 20.13 7.30
N LEU A 193 20.54 19.78 6.61
CA LEU A 193 20.58 19.37 5.20
C LEU A 193 20.36 20.52 4.20
N LEU A 194 19.80 21.63 4.64
CA LEU A 194 19.52 22.84 3.84
C LEU A 194 20.53 23.95 4.12
#